data_a4a5a16f7133c38389404f129b48978b
#
_entry.id   a4a5a16f7133c38389404f129b48978b
#
_cell.length_a   1.000
_cell.length_b   1.000
_cell.length_c   1.000
_cell.angle_alpha   90.00
_cell.angle_beta   90.00
_cell.angle_gamma   90.00
#
_symmetry.space_group_name_H-M   'P 1'
#
loop_
_entity.id
_entity.type
_entity.pdbx_description
1 polymer ?
#
loop_
_entity_poly.entity_id
_entity_poly.type
_entity_poly.pdbx_seq_one_letter_code
_entity_poly.pdbx_strand_id
1 'polypeptide(L)'
;NGTGKSTILSNIVDSFYEMAQKHFMNATTPMESGGHNFFKTILPDEIHSGTSYMYSFLLYNCKESPDEEPPIYLCKSGNVTINDIKEQNNINISSISGDVQGNEKVLKASSKQVETIWKENVICYFGPDRYEQPVWLGDSYYIALDYLHPKVEDRFNGRLENSIAVHNVTNLNLQWLLDVIADSRGDIIGESDSLSLAHVSTANLLLMRQARENLEKILSIIIGKDVYFHLNFRSLYGSRFHIVQRENDDIICPTLDSLSTGQIALFNMFATIIHYADNNDITKSILLNEITGIVVIDEIELHLHSKLQKEVLPKLIAMFPKIQFIITSHSPLFLLGMRETLGEDAFDVYEMPKGQKINVECFSEFLRAYNYIKQTQKFNSDIQELARTIPTEGKPLI
;
A
#
# COMPACT_ATOMS: atom_id res chain seq x y z
N ASN A 1 15.63 13.82 -5.49
CA ASN A 1 15.34 14.07 -4.08
C ASN A 1 15.06 15.55 -3.87
N GLY A 2 14.12 15.91 -2.99
CA GLY A 2 13.76 17.31 -2.72
C GLY A 2 12.79 17.94 -3.72
N THR A 3 12.07 17.14 -4.50
CA THR A 3 11.11 17.65 -5.50
C THR A 3 9.67 17.79 -4.97
N GLY A 4 9.44 17.60 -3.66
CA GLY A 4 8.15 17.79 -3.02
C GLY A 4 7.17 16.59 -3.12
N LYS A 5 7.59 15.42 -3.60
CA LYS A 5 6.74 14.23 -3.68
C LYS A 5 6.18 13.81 -2.32
N SER A 6 7.05 13.56 -1.35
CA SER A 6 6.64 13.20 0.02
C SER A 6 5.87 14.32 0.72
N THR A 7 6.11 15.59 0.36
CA THR A 7 5.32 16.73 0.85
C THR A 7 3.87 16.66 0.40
N ILE A 8 3.61 16.28 -0.85
CA ILE A 8 2.24 16.07 -1.35
C ILE A 8 1.58 14.93 -0.58
N LEU A 9 2.27 13.77 -0.47
CA LEU A 9 1.73 12.64 0.27
C LEU A 9 1.46 12.99 1.72
N SER A 10 2.33 13.75 2.38
CA SER A 10 2.13 14.16 3.78
C SER A 10 0.89 15.02 3.97
N ASN A 11 0.51 15.87 3.00
CA ASN A 11 -0.74 16.62 3.05
C ASN A 11 -1.97 15.72 2.89
N ILE A 12 -1.88 14.71 2.03
CA ILE A 12 -2.96 13.73 1.84
C ILE A 12 -3.15 12.91 3.13
N VAL A 13 -2.06 12.41 3.71
CA VAL A 13 -2.11 11.62 4.96
C VAL A 13 -2.60 12.46 6.14
N ASP A 14 -2.16 13.71 6.24
CA ASP A 14 -2.66 14.65 7.26
C ASP A 14 -4.18 14.83 7.16
N SER A 15 -4.71 14.96 5.94
CA SER A 15 -6.15 15.06 5.73
C SER A 15 -6.91 13.80 6.18
N PHE A 16 -6.31 12.61 6.08
CA PHE A 16 -6.91 11.38 6.61
C PHE A 16 -7.01 11.43 8.14
N TYR A 17 -5.95 11.85 8.83
CA TYR A 17 -5.96 12.00 10.28
C TYR A 17 -6.96 13.07 10.74
N GLU A 18 -6.95 14.24 10.10
CA GLU A 18 -7.90 15.31 10.38
C GLU A 18 -9.35 14.86 10.20
N MET A 19 -9.61 14.10 9.14
CA MET A 19 -10.93 13.56 8.85
C MET A 19 -11.32 12.49 9.88
N ALA A 20 -10.46 11.52 10.13
CA ALA A 20 -10.72 10.43 11.06
C ALA A 20 -11.07 10.92 12.47
N GLN A 21 -10.40 11.97 12.95
CA GLN A 21 -10.66 12.54 14.27
C GLN A 21 -12.06 13.14 14.45
N LYS A 22 -12.78 13.41 13.37
CA LYS A 22 -14.19 13.87 13.48
C LYS A 22 -15.11 12.81 14.07
N HIS A 23 -14.72 11.53 13.98
CA HIS A 23 -15.51 10.41 14.49
C HIS A 23 -14.73 9.53 15.46
N PHE A 24 -13.44 9.25 15.19
CA PHE A 24 -12.64 8.29 15.94
C PHE A 24 -11.75 8.97 16.97
N MET A 25 -11.89 8.58 18.24
CA MET A 25 -11.16 9.20 19.35
C MET A 25 -9.67 8.81 19.39
N ASN A 26 -9.29 7.69 18.78
CA ASN A 26 -7.92 7.18 18.74
C ASN A 26 -7.19 7.46 17.43
N ALA A 27 -7.74 8.27 16.54
CA ALA A 27 -7.09 8.65 15.30
C ALA A 27 -5.96 9.67 15.57
N THR A 28 -4.89 9.19 16.18
CA THR A 28 -3.70 9.96 16.55
C THR A 28 -2.47 9.24 16.03
N THR A 29 -1.36 9.95 15.83
CA THR A 29 -0.09 9.29 15.53
C THR A 29 0.40 8.52 16.75
N PRO A 30 0.96 7.32 16.55
CA PRO A 30 1.65 6.61 17.61
C PRO A 30 2.91 7.41 17.99
N MET A 31 2.89 8.07 19.14
CA MET A 31 4.08 8.60 19.79
C MET A 31 4.30 7.88 21.13
N GLU A 32 5.57 7.65 21.48
CA GLU A 32 5.99 6.91 22.69
C GLU A 32 5.49 7.47 24.02
N SER A 33 4.88 8.64 24.04
CA SER A 33 4.41 9.31 25.27
C SER A 33 3.07 10.01 25.10
N GLY A 34 1.99 9.24 24.96
CA GLY A 34 0.63 9.77 25.00
C GLY A 34 0.26 10.52 23.71
N GLY A 35 -0.67 9.95 22.96
CA GLY A 35 -1.05 10.39 21.63
C GLY A 35 -1.21 11.89 21.48
N HIS A 36 -0.33 12.48 20.74
CA HIS A 36 -0.52 13.81 20.20
C HIS A 36 -1.17 13.70 18.83
N ASN A 37 -2.14 14.57 18.60
CA ASN A 37 -2.73 14.72 17.28
C ASN A 37 -1.64 15.14 16.32
N PHE A 38 -1.37 14.33 15.32
CA PHE A 38 -0.45 14.71 14.27
C PHE A 38 -1.18 15.63 13.30
N PHE A 39 -0.91 16.90 13.39
CA PHE A 39 -1.41 17.86 12.43
C PHE A 39 -0.23 18.46 11.69
N LYS A 40 -0.14 18.16 10.42
CA LYS A 40 0.78 18.89 9.57
C LYS A 40 0.32 20.35 9.53
N THR A 41 1.22 21.23 9.91
CA THR A 41 1.07 22.69 9.68
C THR A 41 2.06 23.05 8.58
N ILE A 42 1.58 23.75 7.57
CA ILE A 42 2.48 24.31 6.57
C ILE A 42 3.24 25.45 7.24
N LEU A 43 4.53 25.24 7.47
CA LEU A 43 5.41 26.24 8.03
C LEU A 43 5.83 27.24 6.95
N PRO A 44 6.20 28.50 7.31
CA PRO A 44 6.73 29.46 6.35
C PRO A 44 7.93 28.92 5.54
N ASP A 45 8.75 28.08 6.15
CA ASP A 45 9.92 27.46 5.53
C ASP A 45 9.58 26.42 4.45
N GLU A 46 8.34 25.94 4.43
CA GLU A 46 7.83 25.02 3.40
C GLU A 46 7.30 25.77 2.17
N ILE A 47 7.15 27.10 2.26
CA ILE A 47 6.77 27.91 1.12
C ILE A 47 7.98 28.01 0.18
N HIS A 48 7.79 27.60 -1.07
CA HIS A 48 8.87 27.60 -2.06
C HIS A 48 9.47 28.98 -2.22
N SER A 49 10.80 29.07 -2.23
CA SER A 49 11.51 30.33 -2.41
C SER A 49 11.08 31.01 -3.72
N GLY A 50 10.66 32.29 -3.63
CA GLY A 50 10.11 33.03 -4.75
C GLY A 50 8.59 33.04 -4.87
N THR A 51 7.89 32.29 -4.01
CA THR A 51 6.43 32.39 -3.84
C THR A 51 6.09 33.00 -2.49
N SER A 52 4.90 33.59 -2.36
CA SER A 52 4.44 34.23 -1.13
C SER A 52 3.43 33.39 -0.35
N TYR A 53 3.04 32.23 -0.88
CA TYR A 53 2.05 31.35 -0.26
C TYR A 53 2.20 29.89 -0.72
N MET A 54 1.59 29.01 0.04
CA MET A 54 1.36 27.62 -0.29
C MET A 54 -0.05 27.21 0.19
N TYR A 55 -0.73 26.33 -0.55
CA TYR A 55 -1.95 25.69 -0.09
C TYR A 55 -2.06 24.25 -0.60
N SER A 56 -2.81 23.45 0.12
CA SER A 56 -3.25 22.11 -0.27
C SER A 56 -4.77 22.05 -0.18
N PHE A 57 -5.43 21.74 -1.28
CA PHE A 57 -6.87 21.60 -1.36
C PHE A 57 -7.23 20.19 -1.85
N LEU A 58 -7.95 19.43 -1.03
CA LEU A 58 -8.37 18.08 -1.33
C LEU A 58 -9.88 17.97 -1.26
N LEU A 59 -10.46 17.38 -2.29
CA LEU A 59 -11.89 17.10 -2.42
C LEU A 59 -12.06 15.59 -2.54
N TYR A 60 -12.82 15.00 -1.64
CA TYR A 60 -13.05 13.56 -1.61
C TYR A 60 -14.40 13.22 -2.25
N ASN A 61 -14.38 12.49 -3.35
CA ASN A 61 -15.60 12.05 -4.01
C ASN A 61 -16.11 10.75 -3.34
N CYS A 62 -17.19 10.87 -2.58
CA CYS A 62 -17.84 9.75 -1.90
C CYS A 62 -19.02 9.28 -2.71
N LYS A 63 -18.97 8.08 -3.25
CA LYS A 63 -20.06 7.48 -4.03
C LYS A 63 -21.25 7.09 -3.15
N GLU A 64 -20.97 6.80 -1.88
CA GLU A 64 -21.92 6.31 -0.87
C GLU A 64 -22.88 7.40 -0.37
N SER A 65 -22.57 8.67 -0.60
CA SER A 65 -23.39 9.82 -0.18
C SER A 65 -23.47 10.88 -1.27
N PRO A 66 -24.10 10.58 -2.42
CA PRO A 66 -24.12 11.50 -3.57
C PRO A 66 -24.91 12.79 -3.30
N ASP A 67 -25.80 12.80 -2.32
CA ASP A 67 -26.63 13.95 -1.98
C ASP A 67 -25.99 14.86 -0.91
N GLU A 68 -24.88 14.45 -0.29
CA GLU A 68 -24.16 15.24 0.69
C GLU A 68 -22.98 15.99 0.05
N GLU A 69 -22.65 17.17 0.56
CA GLU A 69 -21.43 17.87 0.12
C GLU A 69 -20.22 16.97 0.37
N PRO A 70 -19.31 16.84 -0.62
CA PRO A 70 -18.13 15.98 -0.48
C PRO A 70 -17.22 16.50 0.64
N PRO A 71 -16.52 15.60 1.37
CA PRO A 71 -15.53 16.02 2.34
C PRO A 71 -14.44 16.87 1.70
N ILE A 72 -14.10 17.97 2.39
CA ILE A 72 -13.13 18.95 1.91
C ILE A 72 -12.05 19.14 2.97
N TYR A 73 -10.82 19.10 2.54
CA TYR A 73 -9.67 19.51 3.33
C TYR A 73 -8.94 20.64 2.62
N LEU A 74 -8.67 21.72 3.35
CA LEU A 74 -7.86 22.84 2.92
C LEU A 74 -6.84 23.17 4.00
N CYS A 75 -5.57 23.23 3.63
CA CYS A 75 -4.50 23.74 4.46
C CYS A 75 -3.74 24.82 3.67
N LYS A 76 -3.60 26.00 4.22
CA LYS A 76 -2.93 27.12 3.56
C LYS A 76 -1.99 27.89 4.48
N SER A 77 -1.01 28.54 3.92
CA SER A 77 -0.07 29.41 4.61
C SER A 77 0.37 30.55 3.70
N GLY A 78 0.71 31.68 4.31
CA GLY A 78 1.25 32.84 3.60
C GLY A 78 0.17 33.78 3.07
N ASN A 79 0.49 34.46 1.97
CA ASN A 79 -0.27 35.61 1.47
C ASN A 79 -1.39 35.18 0.47
N VAL A 80 -2.27 34.32 0.92
CA VAL A 80 -3.43 33.81 0.13
C VAL A 80 -4.64 33.67 1.02
N THR A 81 -5.81 34.02 0.50
CA THR A 81 -7.11 33.82 1.14
C THR A 81 -7.82 32.59 0.58
N ILE A 82 -8.84 32.07 1.30
CA ILE A 82 -9.68 30.99 0.77
C ILE A 82 -10.43 31.42 -0.49
N ASN A 83 -10.87 32.69 -0.53
CA ASN A 83 -11.57 33.23 -1.70
C ASN A 83 -10.63 33.27 -2.93
N ASP A 84 -9.37 33.70 -2.75
CA ASP A 84 -8.37 33.67 -3.83
C ASP A 84 -8.15 32.26 -4.37
N ILE A 85 -8.08 31.25 -3.48
CA ILE A 85 -7.90 29.85 -3.88
C ILE A 85 -9.10 29.37 -4.69
N LYS A 86 -10.31 29.72 -4.27
CA LYS A 86 -11.55 29.37 -5.00
C LYS A 86 -11.58 29.98 -6.40
N GLU A 87 -11.26 31.25 -6.52
CA GLU A 87 -11.20 31.96 -7.79
C GLU A 87 -10.15 31.39 -8.73
N GLN A 88 -8.93 31.21 -8.24
CA GLN A 88 -7.81 30.66 -9.03
C GLN A 88 -8.08 29.26 -9.59
N ASN A 89 -8.82 28.43 -8.86
CA ASN A 89 -9.10 27.04 -9.24
C ASN A 89 -10.52 26.84 -9.77
N ASN A 90 -11.31 27.90 -9.93
CA ASN A 90 -12.71 27.85 -10.35
C ASN A 90 -13.57 26.88 -9.50
N ILE A 91 -13.35 26.90 -8.18
CA ILE A 91 -13.98 26.00 -7.23
C ILE A 91 -15.32 26.65 -6.76
N ASN A 92 -16.43 26.04 -7.13
CA ASN A 92 -17.74 26.51 -6.68
C ASN A 92 -18.24 25.72 -5.47
N ILE A 93 -17.68 26.02 -4.30
CA ILE A 93 -18.08 25.42 -3.02
C ILE A 93 -18.45 26.55 -2.07
N SER A 94 -19.73 26.59 -1.67
CA SER A 94 -20.26 27.63 -0.79
C SER A 94 -19.91 27.42 0.68
N SER A 95 -19.65 26.18 1.08
CA SER A 95 -19.43 25.80 2.50
C SER A 95 -18.10 26.28 3.09
N ILE A 96 -17.16 26.71 2.27
CA ILE A 96 -15.89 27.30 2.70
C ILE A 96 -15.73 28.69 2.11
N SER A 97 -15.33 29.65 2.93
CA SER A 97 -14.99 31.01 2.51
C SER A 97 -14.13 31.68 3.58
N GLY A 98 -13.34 32.65 3.21
CA GLY A 98 -12.55 33.42 4.15
C GLY A 98 -11.57 34.36 3.43
N ASP A 99 -11.44 35.57 4.00
CA ASP A 99 -10.57 36.63 3.48
C ASP A 99 -9.29 36.82 4.31
N VAL A 100 -9.06 35.95 5.30
CA VAL A 100 -7.90 36.04 6.19
C VAL A 100 -6.67 35.42 5.52
N GLN A 101 -5.56 36.15 5.55
CA GLN A 101 -4.24 35.65 5.14
C GLN A 101 -3.57 34.90 6.31
N GLY A 102 -2.55 34.12 6.01
CA GLY A 102 -1.76 33.38 6.98
C GLY A 102 -2.13 31.90 7.04
N ASN A 103 -1.75 31.26 8.15
CA ASN A 103 -1.95 29.82 8.33
C ASN A 103 -3.39 29.52 8.70
N GLU A 104 -4.02 28.68 7.93
CA GLU A 104 -5.38 28.22 8.19
C GLU A 104 -5.56 26.77 7.72
N LYS A 105 -6.29 26.01 8.49
CA LYS A 105 -6.67 24.65 8.16
C LYS A 105 -8.19 24.50 8.31
N VAL A 106 -8.84 24.03 7.26
CA VAL A 106 -10.30 23.85 7.22
C VAL A 106 -10.61 22.41 6.83
N LEU A 107 -11.41 21.73 7.63
CA LEU A 107 -11.98 20.43 7.30
C LEU A 107 -13.50 20.50 7.37
N LYS A 108 -14.16 20.15 6.28
CA LYS A 108 -15.60 19.97 6.19
C LYS A 108 -15.91 18.51 5.92
N ALA A 109 -16.40 17.82 6.94
CA ALA A 109 -16.94 16.49 6.87
C ALA A 109 -17.85 16.28 8.08
N SER A 110 -18.98 15.59 7.91
CA SER A 110 -19.80 15.19 9.04
C SER A 110 -19.24 13.92 9.70
N SER A 111 -19.49 13.76 11.01
CA SER A 111 -19.05 12.56 11.73
C SER A 111 -19.63 11.28 11.10
N LYS A 112 -20.87 11.32 10.62
CA LYS A 112 -21.52 10.19 9.94
C LYS A 112 -20.87 9.84 8.60
N GLN A 113 -20.53 10.86 7.80
CA GLN A 113 -19.78 10.63 6.55
C GLN A 113 -18.44 9.95 6.83
N VAL A 114 -17.71 10.43 7.84
CA VAL A 114 -16.41 9.86 8.22
C VAL A 114 -16.58 8.41 8.65
N GLU A 115 -17.56 8.10 9.50
CA GLU A 115 -17.87 6.73 9.91
C GLU A 115 -18.12 5.81 8.70
N THR A 116 -18.97 6.23 7.77
CA THR A 116 -19.28 5.47 6.55
C THR A 116 -18.05 5.26 5.68
N ILE A 117 -17.26 6.32 5.45
CA ILE A 117 -16.05 6.27 4.62
C ILE A 117 -15.08 5.22 5.15
N TRP A 118 -14.82 5.21 6.47
CA TRP A 118 -13.87 4.25 7.07
C TRP A 118 -14.43 2.84 7.21
N LYS A 119 -15.75 2.67 7.29
CA LYS A 119 -16.37 1.34 7.30
C LYS A 119 -16.39 0.66 5.94
N GLU A 120 -16.46 1.42 4.88
CA GLU A 120 -16.65 0.87 3.54
C GLU A 120 -15.37 0.87 2.69
N ASN A 121 -14.35 1.59 3.13
CA ASN A 121 -13.15 1.80 2.34
C ASN A 121 -11.87 1.50 3.12
N VAL A 122 -10.87 1.00 2.41
CA VAL A 122 -9.51 0.88 2.92
C VAL A 122 -8.81 2.23 2.74
N ILE A 123 -8.34 2.80 3.85
CA ILE A 123 -7.59 4.06 3.85
C ILE A 123 -6.31 3.84 4.64
N CYS A 124 -5.17 3.83 3.95
CA CYS A 124 -3.88 3.62 4.62
C CYS A 124 -2.72 4.27 3.85
N TYR A 125 -1.64 4.46 4.59
CA TYR A 125 -0.39 5.02 4.11
C TYR A 125 0.78 4.10 4.46
N PHE A 126 1.56 3.75 3.45
CA PHE A 126 2.83 3.06 3.59
C PHE A 126 3.98 4.05 3.38
N GLY A 127 4.67 4.38 4.46
CA GLY A 127 5.82 5.28 4.45
C GLY A 127 7.09 4.65 3.87
N PRO A 128 8.15 5.44 3.65
CA PRO A 128 9.45 4.91 3.24
C PRO A 128 10.14 4.12 4.36
N ASP A 129 9.72 4.32 5.61
CA ASP A 129 10.18 3.64 6.82
C ASP A 129 9.44 2.32 7.11
N ARG A 130 8.70 1.79 6.12
CA ARG A 130 7.98 0.52 6.22
C ARG A 130 8.88 -0.72 6.29
N TYR A 131 10.17 -0.54 6.59
CA TYR A 131 11.10 -1.64 6.77
C TYR A 131 10.69 -2.50 7.95
N GLU A 132 10.52 -3.78 7.69
CA GLU A 132 10.25 -4.77 8.71
C GLU A 132 11.56 -5.41 9.14
N GLN A 133 11.82 -5.37 10.43
CA GLN A 133 13.02 -6.01 10.99
C GLN A 133 12.94 -7.52 10.77
N PRO A 134 13.96 -8.16 10.17
CA PRO A 134 13.97 -9.61 10.03
C PRO A 134 13.87 -10.28 11.40
N VAL A 135 13.07 -11.34 11.50
CA VAL A 135 12.81 -12.06 12.77
C VAL A 135 14.10 -12.50 13.47
N TRP A 136 15.12 -12.89 12.70
CA TRP A 136 16.42 -13.32 13.23
C TRP A 136 17.26 -12.19 13.83
N LEU A 137 16.94 -10.92 13.59
CA LEU A 137 17.69 -9.75 14.08
C LEU A 137 17.11 -9.18 15.37
N GLY A 138 15.92 -9.56 15.78
CA GLY A 138 15.27 -9.11 17.00
C GLY A 138 15.29 -10.15 18.11
N ASP A 139 15.05 -9.72 19.34
CA ASP A 139 14.83 -10.61 20.51
C ASP A 139 13.57 -11.49 20.35
N SER A 140 12.91 -11.36 19.24
CA SER A 140 11.61 -11.91 18.89
C SER A 140 11.62 -13.38 18.51
N TYR A 141 12.75 -14.08 18.58
CA TYR A 141 12.78 -15.52 18.33
C TYR A 141 11.82 -16.30 19.24
N TYR A 142 11.46 -15.70 20.37
CA TYR A 142 10.49 -16.22 21.33
C TYR A 142 9.05 -15.75 21.12
N ILE A 143 8.79 -14.78 20.23
CA ILE A 143 7.45 -14.22 19.98
C ILE A 143 6.54 -15.21 19.19
N ALA A 144 7.10 -16.30 18.68
CA ALA A 144 6.30 -17.37 18.09
C ALA A 144 5.22 -17.95 19.05
N LEU A 145 5.29 -17.66 20.34
CA LEU A 145 4.30 -18.05 21.33
C LEU A 145 3.17 -16.99 21.52
N ASP A 146 3.42 -15.74 21.16
CA ASP A 146 2.41 -14.67 21.27
C ASP A 146 1.25 -14.84 20.27
N TYR A 147 1.44 -15.61 19.19
CA TYR A 147 0.36 -15.99 18.28
C TYR A 147 -0.74 -16.83 18.92
N LEU A 148 -0.49 -17.43 20.07
CA LEU A 148 -1.45 -18.24 20.81
C LEU A 148 -2.34 -17.39 21.75
N HIS A 149 -1.98 -16.14 21.96
CA HIS A 149 -2.71 -15.24 22.83
C HIS A 149 -3.22 -14.06 22.00
N PRO A 150 -4.46 -14.14 21.47
CA PRO A 150 -5.06 -13.02 20.79
C PRO A 150 -5.07 -11.83 21.75
N LYS A 151 -4.47 -10.71 21.33
CA LYS A 151 -4.60 -9.46 22.07
C LYS A 151 -6.07 -9.05 22.01
N VAL A 152 -6.78 -9.22 23.10
CA VAL A 152 -8.10 -8.64 23.26
C VAL A 152 -7.88 -7.14 23.45
N GLU A 153 -7.98 -6.40 22.37
CA GLU A 153 -7.99 -4.95 22.45
C GLU A 153 -9.40 -4.49 22.85
N ASP A 154 -9.48 -3.49 23.71
CA ASP A 154 -10.75 -2.89 24.07
C ASP A 154 -11.43 -2.31 22.83
N ARG A 155 -12.49 -2.97 22.37
CA ARG A 155 -13.33 -2.48 21.28
C ARG A 155 -14.38 -1.55 21.87
N PHE A 156 -14.36 -0.30 21.46
CA PHE A 156 -15.38 0.68 21.85
C PHE A 156 -15.89 1.45 20.63
N ASN A 157 -17.12 1.92 20.71
CA ASN A 157 -17.70 2.75 19.65
C ASN A 157 -16.86 4.01 19.45
N GLY A 158 -16.54 4.33 18.20
CA GLY A 158 -15.70 5.47 17.85
C GLY A 158 -14.20 5.18 17.92
N ARG A 159 -13.80 3.91 17.94
CA ARG A 159 -12.40 3.51 17.73
C ARG A 159 -12.13 3.23 16.27
N LEU A 160 -11.05 3.78 15.76
CA LEU A 160 -10.47 3.39 14.47
C LEU A 160 -9.65 2.11 14.69
N GLU A 161 -10.06 1.00 14.08
CA GLU A 161 -9.40 -0.30 14.23
C GLU A 161 -8.15 -0.41 13.35
N ASN A 162 -8.22 0.14 12.15
CA ASN A 162 -7.13 0.10 11.16
C ASN A 162 -6.25 1.35 11.26
N SER A 163 -4.94 1.16 11.42
CA SER A 163 -3.98 2.26 11.48
C SER A 163 -3.87 2.98 10.14
N ILE A 164 -3.94 4.32 10.12
CA ILE A 164 -3.75 5.10 8.89
C ILE A 164 -2.31 4.96 8.40
N ALA A 165 -1.31 5.20 9.25
CA ALA A 165 0.08 4.93 8.94
C ALA A 165 0.42 3.49 9.32
N VAL A 166 0.88 2.72 8.33
CA VAL A 166 1.16 1.29 8.47
C VAL A 166 2.63 1.07 8.78
N HIS A 167 2.92 0.50 9.95
CA HIS A 167 4.27 0.16 10.41
C HIS A 167 4.28 -1.20 11.08
N ASN A 168 5.36 -1.98 10.88
CA ASN A 168 5.62 -3.25 11.57
C ASN A 168 4.43 -4.23 11.57
N VAL A 169 3.88 -4.48 10.39
CA VAL A 169 2.65 -5.28 10.25
C VAL A 169 2.88 -6.78 10.09
N THR A 170 4.14 -7.25 10.01
CA THR A 170 4.43 -8.68 9.78
C THR A 170 3.73 -9.56 10.82
N ASN A 171 3.83 -9.24 12.09
CA ASN A 171 3.24 -10.02 13.16
C ASN A 171 1.70 -9.97 13.13
N LEU A 172 1.12 -8.80 12.86
CA LEU A 172 -0.33 -8.62 12.73
C LEU A 172 -0.89 -9.41 11.54
N ASN A 173 -0.24 -9.29 10.40
CA ASN A 173 -0.63 -10.01 9.19
C ASN A 173 -0.45 -11.52 9.36
N LEU A 174 0.60 -11.97 10.04
CA LEU A 174 0.83 -13.39 10.30
C LEU A 174 -0.22 -13.96 11.25
N GLN A 175 -0.60 -13.24 12.29
CA GLN A 175 -1.68 -13.65 13.20
C GLN A 175 -2.99 -13.76 12.44
N TRP A 176 -3.39 -12.71 11.74
CA TRP A 176 -4.61 -12.70 10.92
C TRP A 176 -4.58 -13.78 9.84
N LEU A 177 -3.44 -14.01 9.17
CA LEU A 177 -3.28 -15.10 8.20
C LEU A 177 -3.55 -16.48 8.82
N LEU A 178 -3.06 -16.72 10.04
CA LEU A 178 -3.32 -17.98 10.75
C LEU A 178 -4.82 -18.15 11.05
N ASP A 179 -5.49 -17.07 11.47
CA ASP A 179 -6.93 -17.06 11.70
C ASP A 179 -7.69 -17.35 10.40
N VAL A 180 -7.37 -16.68 9.30
CA VAL A 180 -7.96 -16.92 7.96
C VAL A 180 -7.73 -18.35 7.49
N ILE A 181 -6.53 -18.91 7.68
CA ILE A 181 -6.24 -20.29 7.29
C ILE A 181 -7.04 -21.27 8.16
N ALA A 182 -7.13 -21.04 9.47
CA ALA A 182 -7.89 -21.88 10.39
C ALA A 182 -9.39 -21.86 10.07
N ASP A 183 -9.98 -20.67 9.93
CA ASP A 183 -11.38 -20.46 9.61
C ASP A 183 -11.76 -21.06 8.26
N SER A 184 -10.87 -20.98 7.25
CA SER A 184 -11.12 -21.52 5.91
C SER A 184 -11.24 -23.05 5.87
N ARG A 185 -10.82 -23.75 6.93
CA ARG A 185 -10.88 -25.20 7.00
C ARG A 185 -12.18 -25.71 7.62
N GLY A 186 -12.89 -24.87 8.38
CA GLY A 186 -14.13 -25.21 9.06
C GLY A 186 -14.01 -26.47 9.92
N ASP A 187 -14.67 -26.52 11.03
CA ASP A 187 -14.82 -27.78 11.77
C ASP A 187 -15.78 -28.71 11.03
N ILE A 188 -15.21 -29.69 10.36
CA ILE A 188 -16.00 -30.83 9.83
C ILE A 188 -16.23 -31.77 11.00
N ILE A 189 -17.38 -31.61 11.66
CA ILE A 189 -17.81 -32.55 12.68
C ILE A 189 -18.55 -33.68 11.96
N GLY A 190 -17.89 -34.83 11.87
CA GLY A 190 -18.52 -36.07 11.39
C GLY A 190 -19.22 -36.77 12.54
N GLU A 191 -20.54 -36.78 12.58
CA GLU A 191 -21.29 -37.83 13.24
C GLU A 191 -21.61 -38.93 12.21
N SER A 192 -21.46 -40.14 12.63
CA SER A 192 -21.19 -41.41 11.96
C SER A 192 -21.88 -41.79 10.66
N ASP A 193 -22.64 -41.00 9.96
CA ASP A 193 -23.16 -41.33 8.61
C ASP A 193 -23.54 -40.14 7.72
N SER A 194 -23.30 -38.92 8.18
CA SER A 194 -23.43 -37.71 7.37
C SER A 194 -22.42 -36.65 7.83
N LEU A 195 -21.58 -36.21 6.90
CA LEU A 195 -20.75 -35.03 7.09
C LEU A 195 -21.66 -33.80 7.25
N SER A 196 -21.95 -33.41 8.47
CA SER A 196 -22.65 -32.16 8.76
C SER A 196 -21.64 -31.13 9.19
N LEU A 197 -21.64 -29.99 8.49
CA LEU A 197 -20.92 -28.81 8.90
C LEU A 197 -21.64 -28.19 10.09
N ALA A 198 -21.02 -28.27 11.28
CA ALA A 198 -21.62 -27.74 12.49
C ALA A 198 -21.86 -26.23 12.36
N HIS A 199 -23.11 -25.83 12.28
CA HIS A 199 -23.68 -24.50 12.45
C HIS A 199 -23.06 -23.33 11.67
N VAL A 200 -22.06 -23.56 10.79
CA VAL A 200 -21.50 -22.54 9.91
C VAL A 200 -22.26 -22.57 8.59
N SER A 201 -22.86 -21.47 8.18
CA SER A 201 -23.56 -21.42 6.90
C SER A 201 -22.57 -21.69 5.76
N THR A 202 -23.02 -22.40 4.71
CA THR A 202 -22.19 -22.64 3.51
C THR A 202 -21.65 -21.33 2.92
N ALA A 203 -22.40 -20.23 3.06
CA ALA A 203 -21.98 -18.90 2.65
C ALA A 203 -20.74 -18.44 3.44
N ASN A 204 -20.72 -18.55 4.76
CA ASN A 204 -19.59 -18.14 5.58
C ASN A 204 -18.32 -18.94 5.26
N LEU A 205 -18.45 -20.26 5.03
CA LEU A 205 -17.31 -21.09 4.60
C LEU A 205 -16.74 -20.65 3.26
N LEU A 206 -17.59 -20.25 2.32
CA LEU A 206 -17.13 -19.71 1.03
C LEU A 206 -16.38 -18.39 1.22
N LEU A 207 -16.85 -17.52 2.13
CA LEU A 207 -16.19 -16.26 2.45
C LEU A 207 -14.80 -16.48 3.05
N MET A 208 -14.69 -17.36 4.03
CA MET A 208 -13.43 -17.71 4.69
C MET A 208 -12.42 -18.32 3.70
N ARG A 209 -12.89 -19.16 2.77
CA ARG A 209 -12.05 -19.69 1.68
C ARG A 209 -11.58 -18.61 0.75
N GLN A 210 -12.42 -17.65 0.41
CA GLN A 210 -12.08 -16.56 -0.49
C GLN A 210 -10.95 -15.70 0.07
N ALA A 211 -10.98 -15.36 1.37
CA ALA A 211 -9.90 -14.59 2.01
C ALA A 211 -8.55 -15.34 1.90
N ARG A 212 -8.54 -16.65 2.17
CA ARG A 212 -7.34 -17.48 2.02
C ARG A 212 -6.86 -17.53 0.56
N GLU A 213 -7.76 -17.78 -0.39
CA GLU A 213 -7.43 -17.85 -1.81
C GLU A 213 -6.86 -16.54 -2.34
N ASN A 214 -7.34 -15.40 -1.85
CA ASN A 214 -6.80 -14.10 -2.18
C ASN A 214 -5.33 -13.97 -1.75
N LEU A 215 -5.01 -14.40 -0.53
CA LEU A 215 -3.63 -14.36 -0.01
C LEU A 215 -2.72 -15.36 -0.75
N GLU A 216 -3.20 -16.56 -1.02
CA GLU A 216 -2.48 -17.55 -1.83
C GLU A 216 -2.21 -17.03 -3.24
N LYS A 217 -3.15 -16.31 -3.85
CA LYS A 217 -2.99 -15.70 -5.17
C LYS A 217 -1.95 -14.59 -5.19
N ILE A 218 -1.96 -13.69 -4.18
CA ILE A 218 -0.92 -12.67 -4.01
C ILE A 218 0.45 -13.34 -3.88
N LEU A 219 0.56 -14.33 -3.01
CA LEU A 219 1.81 -15.03 -2.76
C LEU A 219 2.31 -15.77 -4.00
N SER A 220 1.39 -16.39 -4.76
CA SER A 220 1.71 -17.05 -6.03
C SER A 220 2.30 -16.08 -7.06
N ILE A 221 1.77 -14.87 -7.15
CA ILE A 221 2.32 -13.81 -8.03
C ILE A 221 3.71 -13.38 -7.56
N ILE A 222 3.91 -13.22 -6.24
CA ILE A 222 5.20 -12.80 -5.66
C ILE A 222 6.29 -13.85 -5.87
N ILE A 223 5.96 -15.11 -5.66
CA ILE A 223 6.90 -16.25 -5.81
C ILE A 223 7.09 -16.62 -7.29
N GLY A 224 6.07 -16.39 -8.12
CA GLY A 224 6.06 -16.81 -9.52
C GLY A 224 5.73 -18.30 -9.72
N LYS A 225 5.07 -18.92 -8.74
CA LYS A 225 4.61 -20.31 -8.77
C LYS A 225 3.24 -20.39 -8.10
N ASP A 226 2.38 -21.30 -8.53
CA ASP A 226 1.09 -21.54 -7.86
C ASP A 226 1.33 -22.24 -6.52
N VAL A 227 1.03 -21.53 -5.43
CA VAL A 227 1.28 -21.98 -4.07
C VAL A 227 0.03 -21.92 -3.20
N TYR A 228 0.06 -22.68 -2.12
CA TYR A 228 -0.98 -22.67 -1.11
C TYR A 228 -0.40 -22.81 0.30
N PHE A 229 -1.18 -22.45 1.33
CA PHE A 229 -0.80 -22.61 2.72
C PHE A 229 -1.15 -24.01 3.24
N HIS A 230 -0.13 -24.76 3.63
CA HIS A 230 -0.28 -26.05 4.30
C HIS A 230 -0.06 -25.90 5.80
N LEU A 231 -1.10 -26.23 6.61
CA LEU A 231 -1.00 -26.18 8.07
C LEU A 231 -0.13 -27.29 8.61
N ASN A 232 0.72 -26.95 9.55
CA ASN A 232 1.66 -27.86 10.21
C ASN A 232 1.70 -27.68 11.73
N PHE A 233 0.54 -27.76 12.38
CA PHE A 233 0.40 -27.53 13.83
C PHE A 233 1.22 -28.50 14.70
N ARG A 234 1.59 -29.68 14.17
CA ARG A 234 2.36 -30.70 14.91
C ARG A 234 3.87 -30.58 14.69
N SER A 235 4.35 -29.52 14.04
CA SER A 235 5.77 -29.32 13.85
C SER A 235 6.47 -29.08 15.20
N LEU A 236 7.45 -29.91 15.51
CA LEU A 236 8.31 -29.73 16.69
C LEU A 236 9.21 -28.50 16.61
N TYR A 237 9.35 -27.91 15.41
CA TYR A 237 10.28 -26.81 15.10
C TYR A 237 9.61 -25.46 14.84
N GLY A 238 8.39 -25.26 15.32
CA GLY A 238 7.80 -23.93 15.43
C GLY A 238 7.08 -23.37 14.22
N SER A 239 7.21 -23.94 13.01
CA SER A 239 6.47 -23.47 11.85
C SER A 239 5.02 -23.97 11.90
N ARG A 240 4.05 -23.04 11.94
CA ARG A 240 2.62 -23.36 12.00
C ARG A 240 2.02 -23.69 10.63
N PHE A 241 2.64 -23.22 9.58
CA PHE A 241 2.28 -23.54 8.20
C PHE A 241 3.51 -23.52 7.29
N HIS A 242 3.38 -24.15 6.15
CA HIS A 242 4.35 -24.12 5.05
C HIS A 242 3.71 -23.53 3.80
N ILE A 243 4.53 -22.91 2.96
CA ILE A 243 4.14 -22.51 1.61
C ILE A 243 4.55 -23.63 0.68
N VAL A 244 3.55 -24.23 0.05
CA VAL A 244 3.68 -25.46 -0.73
C VAL A 244 3.26 -25.20 -2.16
N GLN A 245 4.01 -25.74 -3.13
CA GLN A 245 3.66 -25.65 -4.55
C GLN A 245 2.48 -26.61 -4.85
N ARG A 246 1.45 -26.10 -5.50
CA ARG A 246 0.21 -26.85 -5.76
C ARG A 246 0.39 -28.01 -6.76
N GLU A 247 1.39 -27.93 -7.63
CA GLU A 247 1.64 -28.89 -8.69
C GLU A 247 2.16 -30.23 -8.18
N ASN A 248 3.06 -30.21 -7.19
CA ASN A 248 3.83 -31.40 -6.76
C ASN A 248 3.91 -31.57 -5.23
N ASP A 249 3.20 -30.71 -4.47
CA ASP A 249 3.22 -30.65 -3.01
C ASP A 249 4.61 -30.42 -2.40
N ASP A 250 5.56 -29.88 -3.16
CA ASP A 250 6.87 -29.53 -2.64
C ASP A 250 6.81 -28.29 -1.74
N ILE A 251 7.50 -28.34 -0.61
CA ILE A 251 7.64 -27.18 0.28
C ILE A 251 8.58 -26.18 -0.37
N ILE A 252 8.02 -25.04 -0.80
CA ILE A 252 8.80 -23.92 -1.37
C ILE A 252 9.44 -23.09 -0.26
N CYS A 253 8.67 -22.73 0.75
CA CYS A 253 9.13 -21.99 1.91
C CYS A 253 8.57 -22.60 3.18
N PRO A 254 9.41 -22.94 4.18
CA PRO A 254 8.95 -23.45 5.46
C PRO A 254 8.18 -22.43 6.30
N THR A 255 8.42 -21.12 6.05
CA THR A 255 7.77 -19.99 6.74
C THR A 255 7.72 -18.77 5.82
N LEU A 256 6.95 -17.73 6.18
CA LEU A 256 7.02 -16.44 5.49
C LEU A 256 8.40 -15.79 5.60
N ASP A 257 9.10 -16.00 6.71
CA ASP A 257 10.44 -15.44 6.94
C ASP A 257 11.50 -16.02 5.99
N SER A 258 11.17 -17.11 5.29
CA SER A 258 12.03 -17.68 4.26
C SER A 258 11.97 -16.93 2.93
N LEU A 259 11.03 -16.00 2.80
CA LEU A 259 10.93 -15.11 1.64
C LEU A 259 12.05 -14.05 1.68
N SER A 260 12.43 -13.55 0.51
CA SER A 260 13.35 -12.40 0.47
C SER A 260 12.69 -11.15 1.04
N THR A 261 13.52 -10.21 1.53
CA THR A 261 13.03 -8.93 2.11
C THR A 261 12.04 -8.22 1.20
N GLY A 262 12.30 -8.17 -0.11
CA GLY A 262 11.37 -7.55 -1.07
C GLY A 262 10.07 -8.34 -1.25
N GLN A 263 10.12 -9.67 -1.20
CA GLN A 263 8.92 -10.51 -1.31
C GLN A 263 8.02 -10.36 -0.07
N ILE A 264 8.61 -10.36 1.12
CA ILE A 264 7.84 -10.19 2.36
C ILE A 264 7.28 -8.78 2.47
N ALA A 265 8.01 -7.74 2.03
CA ALA A 265 7.52 -6.38 1.98
C ALA A 265 6.29 -6.25 1.06
N LEU A 266 6.32 -6.83 -0.13
CA LEU A 266 5.17 -6.87 -1.03
C LEU A 266 4.00 -7.67 -0.44
N PHE A 267 4.27 -8.85 0.12
CA PHE A 267 3.23 -9.64 0.76
C PHE A 267 2.54 -8.86 1.87
N ASN A 268 3.30 -8.28 2.79
CA ASN A 268 2.76 -7.51 3.91
C ASN A 268 1.94 -6.31 3.44
N MET A 269 2.41 -5.57 2.44
CA MET A 269 1.69 -4.41 1.90
C MET A 269 0.31 -4.81 1.37
N PHE A 270 0.24 -5.81 0.50
CA PHE A 270 -1.02 -6.23 -0.11
C PHE A 270 -1.90 -7.08 0.82
N ALA A 271 -1.31 -7.87 1.72
CA ALA A 271 -2.03 -8.56 2.78
C ALA A 271 -2.71 -7.58 3.75
N THR A 272 -2.03 -6.47 4.10
CA THR A 272 -2.63 -5.42 4.95
C THR A 272 -3.85 -4.78 4.29
N ILE A 273 -3.83 -4.56 2.98
CA ILE A 273 -5.01 -4.03 2.26
C ILE A 273 -6.20 -4.98 2.40
N ILE A 274 -5.98 -6.28 2.25
CA ILE A 274 -7.04 -7.29 2.42
C ILE A 274 -7.47 -7.37 3.89
N HIS A 275 -6.54 -7.38 4.81
CA HIS A 275 -6.80 -7.41 6.25
C HIS A 275 -7.68 -6.21 6.69
N TYR A 276 -7.39 -5.02 6.19
CA TYR A 276 -8.18 -3.83 6.50
C TYR A 276 -9.59 -3.88 5.92
N ALA A 277 -9.73 -4.45 4.72
CA ALA A 277 -11.04 -4.67 4.13
C ALA A 277 -11.84 -5.75 4.90
N ASP A 278 -11.18 -6.79 5.41
CA ASP A 278 -11.76 -7.85 6.24
C ASP A 278 -12.25 -7.31 7.59
N ASN A 279 -11.44 -6.49 8.25
CA ASN A 279 -11.83 -5.84 9.51
C ASN A 279 -13.07 -4.94 9.37
N ASN A 280 -13.26 -4.33 8.20
CA ASN A 280 -14.40 -3.47 7.96
C ASN A 280 -15.72 -4.26 7.96
N ASP A 281 -15.75 -5.43 7.35
CA ASP A 281 -16.94 -6.28 7.35
C ASP A 281 -16.60 -7.77 7.09
N ILE A 282 -16.36 -8.50 8.16
CA ILE A 282 -16.05 -9.94 8.11
C ILE A 282 -17.18 -10.79 7.51
N THR A 283 -18.38 -10.23 7.38
CA THR A 283 -19.55 -10.98 6.83
C THR A 283 -19.64 -10.87 5.30
N LYS A 284 -18.86 -10.00 4.68
CA LYS A 284 -18.83 -9.83 3.22
C LYS A 284 -17.73 -10.66 2.59
N SER A 285 -18.01 -11.18 1.40
CA SER A 285 -16.97 -11.78 0.55
C SER A 285 -16.03 -10.70 0.05
N ILE A 286 -14.76 -10.82 0.40
CA ILE A 286 -13.74 -9.90 -0.07
C ILE A 286 -13.24 -10.39 -1.43
N LEU A 287 -13.93 -10.00 -2.48
CA LEU A 287 -13.37 -10.09 -3.83
C LEU A 287 -12.38 -8.93 -3.98
N LEU A 288 -11.14 -9.20 -4.37
CA LEU A 288 -10.09 -8.18 -4.50
C LEU A 288 -10.50 -7.03 -5.42
N ASN A 289 -11.26 -7.32 -6.46
CA ASN A 289 -11.81 -6.34 -7.40
C ASN A 289 -13.00 -5.53 -6.84
N GLU A 290 -13.50 -5.85 -5.65
CA GLU A 290 -14.57 -5.11 -4.99
C GLU A 290 -14.05 -4.22 -3.85
N ILE A 291 -12.83 -4.41 -3.39
CA ILE A 291 -12.21 -3.58 -2.36
C ILE A 291 -12.06 -2.16 -2.88
N THR A 292 -12.63 -1.21 -2.16
CA THR A 292 -12.58 0.23 -2.45
C THR A 292 -11.69 0.96 -1.44
N GLY A 293 -11.18 2.12 -1.81
CA GLY A 293 -10.41 2.96 -0.89
C GLY A 293 -9.31 3.77 -1.53
N ILE A 294 -8.48 4.36 -0.68
CA ILE A 294 -7.31 5.15 -1.08
C ILE A 294 -6.08 4.61 -0.35
N VAL A 295 -5.11 4.14 -1.12
CA VAL A 295 -3.84 3.62 -0.61
C VAL A 295 -2.71 4.54 -1.08
N VAL A 296 -2.03 5.15 -0.11
CA VAL A 296 -0.92 6.07 -0.36
C VAL A 296 0.39 5.34 -0.08
N ILE A 297 1.33 5.36 -1.03
CA ILE A 297 2.60 4.63 -0.90
C ILE A 297 3.75 5.55 -1.29
N ASP A 298 4.66 5.80 -0.36
CA ASP A 298 5.89 6.55 -0.63
C ASP A 298 7.03 5.60 -1.01
N GLU A 299 7.75 5.95 -2.07
CA GLU A 299 8.89 5.19 -2.62
C GLU A 299 8.59 3.68 -2.78
N ILE A 300 7.57 3.36 -3.59
CA ILE A 300 7.03 2.00 -3.71
C ILE A 300 8.08 0.94 -4.06
N GLU A 301 9.12 1.33 -4.81
CA GLU A 301 10.22 0.45 -5.22
C GLU A 301 11.21 0.11 -4.12
N LEU A 302 11.11 0.73 -2.95
CA LEU A 302 12.09 0.57 -1.88
C LEU A 302 12.23 -0.90 -1.47
N HIS A 303 13.48 -1.37 -1.36
CA HIS A 303 13.86 -2.77 -1.07
C HIS A 303 13.44 -3.82 -2.11
N LEU A 304 12.87 -3.41 -3.26
CA LEU A 304 12.47 -4.34 -4.30
C LEU A 304 13.57 -4.56 -5.34
N HIS A 305 13.85 -5.81 -5.64
CA HIS A 305 14.68 -6.16 -6.78
C HIS A 305 14.00 -5.76 -8.10
N SER A 306 14.78 -5.43 -9.12
CA SER A 306 14.30 -4.95 -10.43
C SER A 306 13.17 -5.80 -11.06
N LYS A 307 13.24 -7.12 -10.92
CA LYS A 307 12.20 -8.04 -11.38
C LYS A 307 10.88 -7.83 -10.62
N LEU A 308 10.93 -7.66 -9.30
CA LEU A 308 9.74 -7.40 -8.50
C LEU A 308 9.09 -6.06 -8.86
N GLN A 309 9.92 -5.03 -9.14
CA GLN A 309 9.43 -3.72 -9.55
C GLN A 309 8.70 -3.77 -10.89
N LYS A 310 9.25 -4.48 -11.88
CA LYS A 310 8.72 -4.51 -13.24
C LYS A 310 7.59 -5.52 -13.45
N GLU A 311 7.75 -6.75 -12.94
CA GLU A 311 6.88 -7.87 -13.33
C GLU A 311 5.83 -8.21 -12.28
N VAL A 312 6.12 -7.99 -11.00
CA VAL A 312 5.29 -8.46 -9.88
C VAL A 312 4.39 -7.35 -9.37
N LEU A 313 4.97 -6.22 -9.00
CA LEU A 313 4.27 -5.10 -8.39
C LEU A 313 3.09 -4.56 -9.23
N PRO A 314 3.24 -4.36 -10.57
CA PRO A 314 2.12 -3.93 -11.39
C PRO A 314 0.96 -4.94 -11.43
N LYS A 315 1.27 -6.24 -11.40
CA LYS A 315 0.24 -7.29 -11.36
C LYS A 315 -0.53 -7.28 -10.04
N LEU A 316 0.15 -7.02 -8.93
CA LEU A 316 -0.49 -6.90 -7.62
C LEU A 316 -1.42 -5.68 -7.57
N ILE A 317 -0.99 -4.53 -8.07
CA ILE A 317 -1.82 -3.32 -8.18
C ILE A 317 -3.06 -3.59 -9.04
N ALA A 318 -2.90 -4.27 -10.17
CA ALA A 318 -3.99 -4.61 -11.08
C ALA A 318 -5.09 -5.49 -10.46
N MET A 319 -4.79 -6.18 -9.36
CA MET A 319 -5.81 -6.97 -8.63
C MET A 319 -6.84 -6.13 -7.88
N PHE A 320 -6.57 -4.83 -7.68
CA PHE A 320 -7.41 -3.92 -6.90
C PHE A 320 -7.90 -2.73 -7.74
N PRO A 321 -8.74 -2.96 -8.76
CA PRO A 321 -9.12 -1.93 -9.73
C PRO A 321 -10.00 -0.81 -9.16
N LYS A 322 -10.57 -0.99 -7.98
CA LYS A 322 -11.41 0.02 -7.29
C LYS A 322 -10.66 0.79 -6.20
N ILE A 323 -9.41 0.45 -5.92
CA ILE A 323 -8.54 1.22 -5.03
C ILE A 323 -7.86 2.32 -5.84
N GLN A 324 -7.93 3.54 -5.33
CA GLN A 324 -7.10 4.63 -5.80
C GLN A 324 -5.71 4.55 -5.17
N PHE A 325 -4.72 4.12 -5.94
CA PHE A 325 -3.33 4.16 -5.51
C PHE A 325 -2.72 5.52 -5.80
N ILE A 326 -2.14 6.16 -4.78
CA ILE A 326 -1.36 7.39 -4.89
C ILE A 326 0.07 7.06 -4.51
N ILE A 327 0.96 7.05 -5.50
CA ILE A 327 2.27 6.43 -5.37
C ILE A 327 3.37 7.41 -5.74
N THR A 328 4.44 7.48 -4.94
CA THR A 328 5.69 8.07 -5.40
C THR A 328 6.67 6.98 -5.82
N SER A 329 7.42 7.26 -6.86
CA SER A 329 8.46 6.35 -7.36
C SER A 329 9.58 7.10 -8.05
N HIS A 330 10.77 6.50 -8.01
CA HIS A 330 11.93 6.84 -8.82
C HIS A 330 12.29 5.73 -9.81
N SER A 331 11.50 4.65 -9.87
CA SER A 331 11.81 3.49 -10.69
C SER A 331 11.23 3.57 -12.10
N PRO A 332 12.08 3.69 -13.13
CA PRO A 332 11.63 3.57 -14.51
C PRO A 332 11.12 2.17 -14.82
N LEU A 333 11.61 1.13 -14.14
CA LEU A 333 11.16 -0.24 -14.32
C LEU A 333 9.74 -0.46 -13.82
N PHE A 334 9.38 0.16 -12.70
CA PHE A 334 8.02 0.12 -12.19
C PHE A 334 7.03 0.75 -13.19
N LEU A 335 7.34 1.96 -13.69
CA LEU A 335 6.49 2.64 -14.65
C LEU A 335 6.35 1.86 -15.97
N LEU A 336 7.44 1.25 -16.44
CA LEU A 336 7.40 0.39 -17.61
C LEU A 336 6.50 -0.83 -17.37
N GLY A 337 6.62 -1.48 -16.22
CA GLY A 337 5.78 -2.60 -15.83
C GLY A 337 4.29 -2.23 -15.70
N MET A 338 3.99 -1.04 -15.15
CA MET A 338 2.62 -0.52 -15.09
C MET A 338 2.02 -0.37 -16.49
N ARG A 339 2.76 0.23 -17.43
CA ARG A 339 2.31 0.38 -18.80
C ARG A 339 2.11 -0.98 -19.50
N GLU A 340 3.04 -1.91 -19.34
CA GLU A 340 2.94 -3.25 -19.92
C GLU A 340 1.77 -4.06 -19.35
N THR A 341 1.40 -3.85 -18.07
CA THR A 341 0.38 -4.63 -17.37
C THR A 341 -1.02 -4.02 -17.51
N LEU A 342 -1.14 -2.70 -17.35
CA LEU A 342 -2.43 -2.00 -17.27
C LEU A 342 -2.76 -1.18 -18.53
N GLY A 343 -1.76 -0.84 -19.35
CA GLY A 343 -1.91 0.10 -20.46
C GLY A 343 -1.69 1.56 -20.03
N GLU A 344 -1.57 2.46 -21.00
CA GLU A 344 -1.22 3.87 -20.76
C GLU A 344 -2.38 4.68 -20.16
N ASP A 345 -3.61 4.29 -20.43
CA ASP A 345 -4.81 5.03 -20.00
C ASP A 345 -5.28 4.67 -18.58
N ALA A 346 -4.67 3.66 -17.95
CA ALA A 346 -5.10 3.17 -16.64
C ALA A 346 -4.51 3.94 -15.45
N PHE A 347 -3.50 4.78 -15.68
CA PHE A 347 -2.86 5.56 -14.64
C PHE A 347 -2.23 6.84 -15.19
N ASP A 348 -2.07 7.81 -14.31
CA ASP A 348 -1.45 9.09 -14.63
C ASP A 348 -0.08 9.23 -13.96
N VAL A 349 0.89 9.80 -14.69
CA VAL A 349 2.22 10.12 -14.16
C VAL A 349 2.41 11.62 -14.13
N TYR A 350 2.80 12.14 -12.98
CA TYR A 350 3.08 13.56 -12.78
C TYR A 350 4.55 13.79 -12.44
N GLU A 351 5.23 14.60 -13.24
CA GLU A 351 6.63 14.97 -12.96
C GLU A 351 6.70 16.07 -11.92
N MET A 352 7.43 15.81 -10.84
CA MET A 352 7.66 16.77 -9.79
C MET A 352 9.01 17.51 -9.98
N PRO A 353 9.12 18.80 -9.63
CA PRO A 353 8.19 19.60 -8.84
C PRO A 353 7.09 20.32 -9.64
N LYS A 354 7.08 20.22 -10.96
CA LYS A 354 6.17 21.02 -11.80
C LYS A 354 4.71 20.55 -11.75
N GLY A 355 4.45 19.31 -11.28
CA GLY A 355 3.13 18.71 -11.27
C GLY A 355 2.51 18.51 -12.67
N GLN A 356 3.34 18.44 -13.71
CA GLN A 356 2.87 18.26 -15.07
C GLN A 356 2.63 16.78 -15.36
N LYS A 357 1.48 16.48 -15.97
CA LYS A 357 1.22 15.13 -16.46
C LYS A 357 2.18 14.82 -17.62
N ILE A 358 2.86 13.69 -17.52
CA ILE A 358 3.82 13.24 -18.52
C ILE A 358 3.51 11.80 -18.96
N ASN A 359 3.98 11.44 -20.14
CA ASN A 359 3.97 10.05 -20.57
C ASN A 359 5.13 9.29 -19.90
N VAL A 360 4.96 7.99 -19.70
CA VAL A 360 5.97 7.11 -19.08
C VAL A 360 7.34 7.26 -19.74
N GLU A 361 7.38 7.41 -21.05
CA GLU A 361 8.61 7.59 -21.83
C GLU A 361 9.35 8.89 -21.57
N CYS A 362 8.63 9.93 -21.11
CA CYS A 362 9.20 11.23 -20.75
C CYS A 362 9.73 11.29 -19.32
N PHE A 363 9.58 10.22 -18.55
CA PHE A 363 10.11 10.16 -17.18
C PHE A 363 11.63 10.31 -17.17
N SER A 364 12.14 11.31 -16.46
CA SER A 364 13.56 11.74 -16.56
C SER A 364 14.54 10.63 -16.21
N GLU A 365 14.22 9.80 -15.22
CA GLU A 365 15.03 8.66 -14.83
C GLU A 365 14.98 7.53 -15.88
N PHE A 366 13.83 7.33 -16.54
CA PHE A 366 13.71 6.39 -17.66
C PHE A 366 14.58 6.80 -18.84
N LEU A 367 14.56 8.07 -19.22
CA LEU A 367 15.40 8.61 -20.29
C LEU A 367 16.91 8.47 -19.98
N ARG A 368 17.30 8.71 -18.72
CA ARG A 368 18.70 8.50 -18.30
C ARG A 368 19.08 7.04 -18.35
N ALA A 369 18.26 6.13 -17.82
CA ALA A 369 18.50 4.69 -17.86
C ALA A 369 18.53 4.17 -19.31
N TYR A 370 17.60 4.60 -20.15
CA TYR A 370 17.54 4.24 -21.57
C TYR A 370 18.78 4.71 -22.32
N ASN A 371 19.19 5.96 -22.12
CA ASN A 371 20.39 6.52 -22.74
C ASN A 371 21.67 5.79 -22.29
N TYR A 372 21.76 5.43 -21.01
CA TYR A 372 22.86 4.63 -20.48
C TYR A 372 22.92 3.24 -21.12
N ILE A 373 21.80 2.53 -21.22
CA ILE A 373 21.72 1.21 -21.85
C ILE A 373 22.10 1.31 -23.33
N LYS A 374 21.60 2.33 -24.05
CA LYS A 374 21.91 2.56 -25.47
C LYS A 374 23.40 2.83 -25.69
N GLN A 375 24.01 3.63 -24.81
CA GLN A 375 25.45 3.87 -24.85
C GLN A 375 26.25 2.60 -24.58
N THR A 376 25.81 1.78 -23.61
CA THR A 376 26.46 0.50 -23.28
C THR A 376 26.32 -0.50 -24.41
N GLN A 377 25.16 -0.59 -25.08
CA GLN A 377 24.96 -1.44 -26.24
C GLN A 377 25.84 -1.00 -27.42
N LYS A 378 25.94 0.31 -27.66
CA LYS A 378 26.83 0.86 -28.66
C LYS A 378 28.29 0.50 -28.37
N PHE A 379 28.74 0.70 -27.13
CA PHE A 379 30.07 0.36 -26.67
C PHE A 379 30.36 -1.15 -26.85
N ASN A 380 29.42 -2.01 -26.51
CA ASN A 380 29.57 -3.45 -26.74
C ASN A 380 29.63 -3.84 -28.22
N SER A 381 28.86 -3.15 -29.08
CA SER A 381 28.95 -3.37 -30.56
C SER A 381 30.29 -2.90 -31.09
N ASP A 382 30.79 -1.75 -30.64
CA ASP A 382 32.07 -1.20 -31.01
C ASP A 382 33.24 -2.11 -30.56
N ILE A 383 33.15 -2.70 -29.37
CA ILE A 383 34.14 -3.71 -28.90
C ILE A 383 34.08 -4.99 -29.76
N GLN A 384 32.89 -5.46 -30.12
CA GLN A 384 32.75 -6.65 -30.96
C GLN A 384 33.31 -6.39 -32.36
N GLU A 385 33.14 -5.20 -32.90
CA GLU A 385 33.71 -4.81 -34.19
C GLU A 385 35.23 -4.70 -34.14
N LEU A 386 35.77 -4.08 -33.07
CA LEU A 386 37.20 -4.03 -32.77
C LEU A 386 37.78 -5.47 -32.63
N ALA A 387 37.10 -6.35 -31.91
CA ALA A 387 37.55 -7.72 -31.74
C ALA A 387 37.56 -8.52 -33.07
N ARG A 388 36.73 -8.17 -34.03
CA ARG A 388 36.74 -8.75 -35.39
C ARG A 388 37.84 -8.19 -36.29
N THR A 389 38.33 -6.98 -36.01
CA THR A 389 39.38 -6.31 -36.80
C THR A 389 40.78 -6.58 -36.27
N ILE A 390 40.92 -7.14 -35.08
CA ILE A 390 42.24 -7.55 -34.53
C ILE A 390 42.64 -8.87 -35.21
N PRO A 391 43.79 -8.92 -35.92
CA PRO A 391 44.28 -10.16 -36.49
C PRO A 391 44.60 -11.18 -35.41
N THR A 392 44.15 -12.41 -35.60
CA THR A 392 44.36 -13.53 -34.70
C THR A 392 45.80 -14.04 -34.59
N GLU A 393 46.79 -13.31 -35.11
CA GLU A 393 48.19 -13.65 -35.02
C GLU A 393 48.90 -12.87 -33.92
N GLY A 394 49.18 -13.55 -32.84
CA GLY A 394 50.25 -13.23 -31.93
C GLY A 394 49.92 -12.56 -30.61
N LYS A 395 50.05 -13.32 -29.55
CA LYS A 395 50.23 -13.00 -28.13
C LYS A 395 49.11 -12.26 -27.40
N PRO A 396 48.63 -12.80 -26.26
CA PRO A 396 47.66 -12.12 -25.45
C PRO A 396 48.29 -10.83 -24.90
N LEU A 397 47.59 -9.70 -25.10
CA LEU A 397 47.78 -8.48 -24.32
C LEU A 397 47.26 -8.74 -22.92
N ILE A 398 48.18 -8.69 -21.94
CA ILE A 398 47.90 -8.76 -20.52
C ILE A 398 47.18 -7.47 -20.09
#